data_c540894c1688d9885f8b9b7b5f9cf013
#
_entry.id   c540894c1688d9885f8b9b7b5f9cf013
#
_cell.length_a   1.000
_cell.length_b   1.000
_cell.length_c   1.000
_cell.angle_alpha   90.00
_cell.angle_beta   90.00
_cell.angle_gamma   90.00
#
_symmetry.space_group_name_H-M   'P 1'
#
loop_
_entity.id
_entity.type
_entity.pdbx_description
1 polymer ?
#
loop_
_entity_poly.entity_id
_entity_poly.type
_entity_poly.pdbx_seq_one_letter_code
_entity_poly.pdbx_strand_id
1 'polypeptide(L)'
;KGRKVRRRAASERKRNGTEREERDEAVRQRIIRAAAEIYREWGYERAGMADIARRLGMTAPALYWYFRSKEDILVAFLEHTVTDLIRFVPGLLHSTEPKQRLWEFIYAYTLWQLQQQELSAAYERIYALGHLRNSLPKKQRQRITSLEREFYGMCRGLIAALPGRERKAAAAPVAFAIIGMVEHLISWFSPNGPMSVKEVATLYADLALAMAAATPVAAKTPRKAA
;
A
#
# COMPACT_ATOMS: atom_id res chain seq x y z
N LYS A 1 -36.93 35.37 11.23
CA LYS A 1 -37.26 33.93 10.92
C LYS A 1 -36.57 33.43 9.64
N GLY A 2 -36.46 34.19 8.55
CA GLY A 2 -35.91 33.73 7.26
C GLY A 2 -34.41 33.33 7.27
N ARG A 3 -33.58 33.96 8.15
CA ARG A 3 -32.13 33.67 8.21
C ARG A 3 -31.82 32.31 8.87
N LYS A 4 -32.62 31.86 9.83
CA LYS A 4 -32.52 30.53 10.46
C LYS A 4 -32.93 29.40 9.49
N VAL A 5 -33.98 29.61 8.70
CA VAL A 5 -34.48 28.63 7.71
C VAL A 5 -33.45 28.45 6.59
N ARG A 6 -32.84 29.53 6.08
CA ARG A 6 -31.79 29.45 5.06
C ARG A 6 -30.52 28.74 5.56
N ARG A 7 -30.12 28.95 6.82
CA ARG A 7 -28.96 28.26 7.42
C ARG A 7 -29.24 26.75 7.59
N ARG A 8 -30.43 26.34 7.96
CA ARG A 8 -30.84 24.95 8.12
C ARG A 8 -30.86 24.23 6.76
N ALA A 9 -31.46 24.83 5.74
CA ALA A 9 -31.46 24.30 4.38
C ALA A 9 -30.05 24.19 3.78
N ALA A 10 -29.15 25.12 4.06
CA ALA A 10 -27.75 25.07 3.61
C ALA A 10 -26.96 23.93 4.31
N SER A 11 -27.21 23.73 5.62
CA SER A 11 -26.56 22.62 6.37
C SER A 11 -27.09 21.25 5.93
N GLU A 12 -28.38 21.13 5.64
CA GLU A 12 -28.98 19.90 5.12
C GLU A 12 -28.47 19.55 3.71
N ARG A 13 -28.33 20.55 2.81
CA ARG A 13 -27.74 20.35 1.49
C ARG A 13 -26.28 19.91 1.57
N LYS A 14 -25.50 20.51 2.48
CA LYS A 14 -24.11 20.13 2.70
C LYS A 14 -24.00 18.70 3.25
N ARG A 15 -24.83 18.31 4.20
CA ARG A 15 -24.89 16.96 4.76
C ARG A 15 -25.26 15.92 3.71
N ASN A 16 -26.32 16.19 2.90
CA ASN A 16 -26.73 15.29 1.83
C ASN A 16 -25.66 15.16 0.73
N GLY A 17 -24.89 16.22 0.44
CA GLY A 17 -23.73 16.19 -0.46
C GLY A 17 -22.64 15.26 0.08
N THR A 18 -22.26 15.43 1.34
CA THR A 18 -21.24 14.58 2.00
C THR A 18 -21.66 13.10 2.05
N GLU A 19 -22.92 12.82 2.43
CA GLU A 19 -23.42 11.44 2.47
C GLU A 19 -23.46 10.77 1.09
N ARG A 20 -23.66 11.54 0.03
CA ARG A 20 -23.61 11.03 -1.34
C ARG A 20 -22.16 10.76 -1.76
N GLU A 21 -21.25 11.68 -1.48
CA GLU A 21 -19.82 11.50 -1.76
C GLU A 21 -19.25 10.28 -1.04
N GLU A 22 -19.63 10.08 0.23
CA GLU A 22 -19.21 8.91 1.02
C GLU A 22 -19.75 7.60 0.42
N ARG A 23 -21.01 7.57 -0.04
CA ARG A 23 -21.58 6.40 -0.72
C ARG A 23 -20.90 6.11 -2.04
N ASP A 24 -20.63 7.12 -2.85
CA ASP A 24 -19.96 6.98 -4.12
C ASP A 24 -18.53 6.47 -3.93
N GLU A 25 -17.82 6.98 -2.91
CA GLU A 25 -16.48 6.47 -2.56
C GLU A 25 -16.53 5.03 -2.05
N ALA A 26 -17.51 4.66 -1.23
CA ALA A 26 -17.68 3.28 -0.78
C ALA A 26 -17.92 2.31 -1.95
N VAL A 27 -18.68 2.73 -2.97
CA VAL A 27 -18.86 1.92 -4.20
C VAL A 27 -17.56 1.83 -4.99
N ARG A 28 -16.82 2.92 -5.13
CA ARG A 28 -15.51 2.90 -5.80
C ARG A 28 -14.54 1.93 -5.12
N GLN A 29 -14.50 1.89 -3.79
CA GLN A 29 -13.69 0.96 -3.03
C GLN A 29 -14.09 -0.50 -3.24
N ARG A 30 -15.39 -0.77 -3.32
CA ARG A 30 -15.88 -2.11 -3.66
C ARG A 30 -15.46 -2.55 -5.07
N ILE A 31 -15.49 -1.63 -6.04
CA ILE A 31 -15.04 -1.90 -7.40
C ILE A 31 -13.54 -2.21 -7.44
N ILE A 32 -12.73 -1.43 -6.73
CA ILE A 32 -11.28 -1.64 -6.62
C ILE A 32 -10.96 -3.02 -6.02
N ARG A 33 -11.64 -3.42 -4.95
CA ARG A 33 -11.47 -4.74 -4.33
C ARG A 33 -11.85 -5.88 -5.26
N ALA A 34 -13.02 -5.81 -5.91
CA ALA A 34 -13.44 -6.83 -6.87
C ALA A 34 -12.47 -6.95 -8.08
N ALA A 35 -11.93 -5.82 -8.53
CA ALA A 35 -10.91 -5.81 -9.57
C ALA A 35 -9.61 -6.49 -9.09
N ALA A 36 -9.17 -6.22 -7.86
CA ALA A 36 -7.99 -6.85 -7.27
C ALA A 36 -8.13 -8.38 -7.19
N GLU A 37 -9.31 -8.88 -6.75
CA GLU A 37 -9.61 -10.32 -6.73
C GLU A 37 -9.47 -10.93 -8.13
N ILE A 38 -10.07 -10.30 -9.16
CA ILE A 38 -10.01 -10.77 -10.55
C ILE A 38 -8.58 -10.69 -11.10
N TYR A 39 -7.84 -9.59 -10.78
CA TYR A 39 -6.44 -9.46 -11.20
C TYR A 39 -5.55 -10.53 -10.57
N ARG A 40 -5.81 -10.89 -9.32
CA ARG A 40 -5.14 -12.00 -8.63
C ARG A 40 -5.47 -13.35 -9.26
N GLU A 41 -6.74 -13.61 -9.57
CA GLU A 41 -7.20 -14.90 -10.09
C GLU A 41 -6.79 -15.12 -11.56
N TRP A 42 -7.07 -14.15 -12.44
CA TRP A 42 -6.96 -14.29 -13.90
C TRP A 42 -5.81 -13.48 -14.51
N GLY A 43 -5.22 -12.58 -13.75
CA GLY A 43 -4.28 -11.57 -14.25
C GLY A 43 -4.98 -10.37 -14.88
N TYR A 44 -4.27 -9.24 -14.91
CA TYR A 44 -4.81 -7.97 -15.44
C TYR A 44 -5.25 -8.09 -16.90
N GLU A 45 -4.45 -8.73 -17.77
CA GLU A 45 -4.71 -8.77 -19.21
C GLU A 45 -6.06 -9.45 -19.54
N ARG A 46 -6.37 -10.53 -18.85
CA ARG A 46 -7.60 -11.32 -19.09
C ARG A 46 -8.84 -10.72 -18.43
N ALA A 47 -8.69 -9.88 -17.44
CA ALA A 47 -9.78 -9.23 -16.74
C ALA A 47 -10.45 -8.18 -17.63
N GLY A 48 -11.79 -8.19 -17.69
CA GLY A 48 -12.59 -7.21 -18.42
C GLY A 48 -13.49 -6.38 -17.51
N MET A 49 -13.96 -5.22 -17.99
CA MET A 49 -14.95 -4.39 -17.28
C MET A 49 -16.24 -5.18 -16.99
N ALA A 50 -16.68 -6.02 -17.93
CA ALA A 50 -17.87 -6.87 -17.76
C ALA A 50 -17.70 -7.90 -16.63
N ASP A 51 -16.50 -8.42 -16.43
CA ASP A 51 -16.21 -9.41 -15.39
C ASP A 51 -16.24 -8.77 -14.00
N ILE A 52 -15.69 -7.56 -13.89
CA ILE A 52 -15.73 -6.76 -12.66
C ILE A 52 -17.19 -6.39 -12.32
N ALA A 53 -17.97 -5.93 -13.30
CA ALA A 53 -19.39 -5.63 -13.10
C ALA A 53 -20.17 -6.87 -12.64
N ARG A 54 -19.94 -8.01 -13.27
CA ARG A 54 -20.58 -9.30 -12.92
C ARG A 54 -20.23 -9.74 -11.50
N ARG A 55 -18.96 -9.62 -11.07
CA ARG A 55 -18.50 -9.95 -9.72
C ARG A 55 -19.24 -9.12 -8.65
N LEU A 56 -19.63 -7.89 -8.97
CA LEU A 56 -20.31 -6.96 -8.08
C LEU A 56 -21.85 -7.02 -8.16
N GLY A 57 -22.41 -7.79 -9.09
CA GLY A 57 -23.84 -7.77 -9.38
C GLY A 57 -24.30 -6.43 -9.98
N MET A 58 -23.39 -5.70 -10.65
CA MET A 58 -23.65 -4.42 -11.30
C MET A 58 -23.84 -4.58 -12.80
N THR A 59 -24.58 -3.65 -13.41
CA THR A 59 -24.60 -3.53 -14.88
C THR A 59 -23.32 -2.86 -15.38
N ALA A 60 -22.88 -3.19 -16.60
CA ALA A 60 -21.73 -2.54 -17.20
C ALA A 60 -21.86 -1.00 -17.28
N PRO A 61 -23.00 -0.41 -17.68
CA PRO A 61 -23.18 1.05 -17.63
C PRO A 61 -23.00 1.65 -16.24
N ALA A 62 -23.45 0.96 -15.17
CA ALA A 62 -23.27 1.42 -13.79
C ALA A 62 -21.80 1.42 -13.39
N LEU A 63 -20.99 0.44 -13.83
CA LEU A 63 -19.55 0.42 -13.62
C LEU A 63 -18.86 1.57 -14.36
N TYR A 64 -19.21 1.82 -15.61
CA TYR A 64 -18.66 2.90 -16.43
C TYR A 64 -18.96 4.31 -15.88
N TRP A 65 -19.97 4.46 -15.05
CA TRP A 65 -20.23 5.70 -14.33
C TRP A 65 -19.13 6.02 -13.30
N TYR A 66 -18.54 4.98 -12.67
CA TYR A 66 -17.46 5.12 -11.68
C TYR A 66 -16.06 5.14 -12.30
N PHE A 67 -15.84 4.32 -13.32
CA PHE A 67 -14.54 4.16 -13.99
C PHE A 67 -14.72 4.05 -15.49
N ARG A 68 -14.02 4.90 -16.23
CA ARG A 68 -14.15 4.97 -17.70
C ARG A 68 -13.47 3.81 -18.42
N SER A 69 -12.47 3.19 -17.79
CA SER A 69 -11.68 2.12 -18.39
C SER A 69 -11.13 1.16 -17.31
N LYS A 70 -10.62 0.03 -17.76
CA LYS A 70 -9.89 -0.92 -16.92
C LYS A 70 -8.59 -0.32 -16.38
N GLU A 71 -7.95 0.54 -17.16
CA GLU A 71 -6.75 1.28 -16.79
C GLU A 71 -7.03 2.26 -15.65
N ASP A 72 -8.18 2.94 -15.66
CA ASP A 72 -8.59 3.83 -14.56
C ASP A 72 -8.78 3.05 -13.25
N ILE A 73 -9.34 1.84 -13.32
CA ILE A 73 -9.46 0.95 -12.14
C ILE A 73 -8.08 0.50 -11.67
N LEU A 74 -7.17 0.14 -12.59
CA LEU A 74 -5.81 -0.24 -12.26
C LEU A 74 -5.06 0.89 -11.53
N VAL A 75 -5.13 2.10 -12.07
CA VAL A 75 -4.50 3.28 -11.44
C VAL A 75 -5.08 3.51 -10.04
N ALA A 76 -6.42 3.49 -9.92
CA ALA A 76 -7.09 3.68 -8.64
C ALA A 76 -6.73 2.58 -7.62
N PHE A 77 -6.60 1.32 -8.08
CA PHE A 77 -6.17 0.20 -7.26
C PHE A 77 -4.73 0.41 -6.74
N LEU A 78 -3.79 0.75 -7.62
CA LEU A 78 -2.39 0.96 -7.22
C LEU A 78 -2.24 2.15 -6.26
N GLU A 79 -2.89 3.27 -6.56
CA GLU A 79 -2.88 4.45 -5.69
C GLU A 79 -3.53 4.17 -4.35
N HIS A 80 -4.69 3.50 -4.34
CA HIS A 80 -5.42 3.15 -3.12
C HIS A 80 -4.59 2.26 -2.20
N THR A 81 -4.01 1.20 -2.76
CA THR A 81 -3.22 0.22 -1.98
C THR A 81 -2.07 0.89 -1.24
N VAL A 82 -1.26 1.71 -1.94
CA VAL A 82 -0.13 2.40 -1.30
C VAL A 82 -0.60 3.50 -0.35
N THR A 83 -1.67 4.24 -0.69
CA THR A 83 -2.21 5.29 0.18
C THR A 83 -2.78 4.73 1.47
N ASP A 84 -3.47 3.59 1.40
CA ASP A 84 -4.00 2.90 2.57
C ASP A 84 -2.88 2.43 3.50
N LEU A 85 -1.83 1.84 2.92
CA LEU A 85 -0.63 1.45 3.64
C LEU A 85 0.05 2.64 4.35
N ILE A 86 0.24 3.77 3.65
CA ILE A 86 0.82 5.00 4.20
C ILE A 86 -0.02 5.57 5.37
N ARG A 87 -1.32 5.37 5.35
CA ARG A 87 -2.22 5.81 6.43
C ARG A 87 -2.24 4.84 7.60
N PHE A 88 -2.32 3.55 7.30
CA PHE A 88 -2.45 2.49 8.31
C PHE A 88 -1.21 2.37 9.19
N VAL A 89 -0.03 2.26 8.59
CA VAL A 89 1.20 1.95 9.32
C VAL A 89 1.55 3.00 10.37
N PRO A 90 1.58 4.32 10.07
CA PRO A 90 1.89 5.34 11.07
C PRO A 90 0.87 5.39 12.22
N GLY A 91 -0.38 5.00 11.98
CA GLY A 91 -1.43 4.97 13.01
C GLY A 91 -1.17 3.98 14.16
N LEU A 92 -0.26 3.03 13.95
CA LEU A 92 0.13 2.03 14.95
C LEU A 92 1.49 2.30 15.61
N LEU A 93 2.14 3.42 15.30
CA LEU A 93 3.41 3.84 15.91
C LEU A 93 3.14 4.69 17.15
N HIS A 94 3.41 4.15 18.31
CA HIS A 94 3.14 4.81 19.60
C HIS A 94 4.41 5.21 20.35
N SER A 95 5.53 4.49 20.13
CA SER A 95 6.79 4.75 20.82
C SER A 95 7.52 5.98 20.25
N THR A 96 8.32 6.64 21.09
CA THR A 96 9.26 7.67 20.69
C THR A 96 10.70 7.14 20.57
N GLU A 97 10.96 5.93 21.07
CA GLU A 97 12.27 5.29 21.03
C GLU A 97 12.53 4.76 19.61
N PRO A 98 13.66 5.12 18.97
CA PRO A 98 13.91 4.81 17.56
C PRO A 98 13.85 3.31 17.21
N LYS A 99 14.39 2.44 18.06
CA LYS A 99 14.39 1.01 17.85
C LYS A 99 12.97 0.43 17.92
N GLN A 100 12.21 0.87 18.92
CA GLN A 100 10.82 0.42 19.09
C GLN A 100 9.93 0.95 17.96
N ARG A 101 10.15 2.18 17.47
CA ARG A 101 9.42 2.72 16.31
C ARG A 101 9.66 1.93 15.04
N LEU A 102 10.89 1.48 14.79
CA LEU A 102 11.17 0.62 13.63
C LEU A 102 10.47 -0.73 13.79
N TRP A 103 10.49 -1.30 14.99
CA TRP A 103 9.76 -2.54 15.29
C TRP A 103 8.26 -2.39 15.01
N GLU A 104 7.64 -1.36 15.59
CA GLU A 104 6.20 -1.06 15.40
C GLU A 104 5.86 -0.84 13.92
N PHE A 105 6.72 -0.16 13.17
CA PHE A 105 6.52 0.07 11.73
C PHE A 105 6.47 -1.25 10.96
N ILE A 106 7.42 -2.15 11.19
CA ILE A 106 7.47 -3.43 10.47
C ILE A 106 6.36 -4.37 10.94
N TYR A 107 6.05 -4.37 12.22
CA TYR A 107 4.89 -5.10 12.77
C TYR A 107 3.59 -4.65 12.09
N ALA A 108 3.34 -3.34 12.05
CA ALA A 108 2.15 -2.77 11.43
C ALA A 108 2.10 -3.05 9.91
N TYR A 109 3.24 -2.93 9.22
CA TYR A 109 3.33 -3.25 7.80
C TYR A 109 3.03 -4.71 7.51
N THR A 110 3.59 -5.63 8.29
CA THR A 110 3.32 -7.06 8.17
C THR A 110 1.86 -7.38 8.47
N LEU A 111 1.27 -6.78 9.50
CA LEU A 111 -0.16 -6.92 9.78
C LEU A 111 -1.01 -6.49 8.58
N TRP A 112 -0.71 -5.32 8.01
CA TRP A 112 -1.45 -4.79 6.87
C TRP A 112 -1.35 -5.73 5.67
N GLN A 113 -0.14 -6.19 5.33
CA GLN A 113 0.11 -7.13 4.24
C GLN A 113 -0.73 -8.41 4.37
N LEU A 114 -0.76 -8.98 5.57
CA LEU A 114 -1.46 -10.23 5.81
C LEU A 114 -2.97 -10.07 6.02
N GLN A 115 -3.44 -8.93 6.50
CA GLN A 115 -4.87 -8.60 6.60
C GLN A 115 -5.48 -8.23 5.24
N GLN A 116 -4.68 -7.66 4.34
CA GLN A 116 -5.09 -7.24 2.99
C GLN A 116 -4.51 -8.19 1.92
N GLN A 117 -4.44 -9.49 2.21
CA GLN A 117 -3.78 -10.49 1.34
C GLN A 117 -4.17 -10.39 -0.14
N GLU A 118 -5.46 -10.19 -0.42
CA GLU A 118 -5.95 -10.13 -1.81
C GLU A 118 -5.43 -8.89 -2.54
N LEU A 119 -5.45 -7.73 -1.88
CA LEU A 119 -4.91 -6.49 -2.43
C LEU A 119 -3.39 -6.60 -2.61
N SER A 120 -2.69 -7.10 -1.59
CA SER A 120 -1.25 -7.28 -1.61
C SER A 120 -0.80 -8.25 -2.70
N ALA A 121 -1.45 -9.41 -2.83
CA ALA A 121 -1.14 -10.40 -3.85
C ALA A 121 -1.43 -9.89 -5.28
N ALA A 122 -2.50 -9.12 -5.46
CA ALA A 122 -2.80 -8.48 -6.74
C ALA A 122 -1.76 -7.42 -7.09
N TYR A 123 -1.32 -6.63 -6.11
CA TYR A 123 -0.29 -5.61 -6.26
C TYR A 123 1.05 -6.23 -6.68
N GLU A 124 1.51 -7.24 -5.96
CA GLU A 124 2.71 -8.02 -6.26
C GLU A 124 2.67 -8.59 -7.68
N ARG A 125 1.56 -9.21 -8.06
CA ARG A 125 1.39 -9.80 -9.39
C ARG A 125 1.48 -8.75 -10.49
N ILE A 126 0.88 -7.58 -10.31
CA ILE A 126 0.96 -6.47 -11.26
C ILE A 126 2.38 -5.90 -11.31
N TYR A 127 3.04 -5.85 -10.17
CA TYR A 127 4.42 -5.35 -10.06
C TYR A 127 5.42 -6.27 -10.77
N ALA A 128 5.28 -7.58 -10.61
CA ALA A 128 6.09 -8.59 -11.31
C ALA A 128 5.96 -8.49 -12.85
N LEU A 129 4.82 -7.96 -13.34
CA LEU A 129 4.57 -7.67 -14.75
C LEU A 129 5.02 -6.24 -15.11
N GLY A 130 6.25 -5.87 -14.85
CA GLY A 130 6.79 -4.50 -14.97
C GLY A 130 6.35 -3.70 -16.22
N HIS A 131 5.95 -4.38 -17.32
CA HIS A 131 5.40 -3.74 -18.51
C HIS A 131 4.06 -3.03 -18.25
N LEU A 132 3.18 -3.55 -17.36
CA LEU A 132 1.89 -2.92 -17.04
C LEU A 132 2.08 -1.55 -16.40
N ARG A 133 3.03 -1.45 -15.47
CA ARG A 133 3.37 -0.17 -14.86
C ARG A 133 3.93 0.82 -15.87
N ASN A 134 4.74 0.34 -16.82
CA ASN A 134 5.33 1.16 -17.87
C ASN A 134 4.30 1.62 -18.91
N SER A 135 3.19 0.88 -19.09
CA SER A 135 2.08 1.25 -19.99
C SER A 135 1.20 2.38 -19.43
N LEU A 136 1.23 2.62 -18.11
CA LEU A 136 0.44 3.69 -17.49
C LEU A 136 0.88 5.06 -17.99
N PRO A 137 -0.07 6.01 -18.16
CA PRO A 137 0.26 7.39 -18.51
C PRO A 137 1.27 7.99 -17.51
N LYS A 138 2.20 8.81 -18.04
CA LYS A 138 3.34 9.34 -17.26
C LYS A 138 2.94 9.98 -15.92
N LYS A 139 1.85 10.74 -15.90
CA LYS A 139 1.36 11.44 -14.70
C LYS A 139 0.96 10.45 -13.61
N GLN A 140 0.17 9.42 -13.95
CA GLN A 140 -0.28 8.39 -13.01
C GLN A 140 0.90 7.57 -12.48
N ARG A 141 1.80 7.14 -13.37
CA ARG A 141 3.01 6.42 -12.99
C ARG A 141 3.88 7.22 -12.02
N GLN A 142 4.07 8.53 -12.28
CA GLN A 142 4.84 9.40 -11.38
C GLN A 142 4.19 9.51 -10.00
N ARG A 143 2.85 9.62 -9.95
CA ARG A 143 2.10 9.70 -8.70
C ARG A 143 2.25 8.42 -7.87
N ILE A 144 2.05 7.25 -8.47
CA ILE A 144 2.24 5.96 -7.80
C ILE A 144 3.67 5.83 -7.28
N THR A 145 4.66 6.14 -8.14
CA THR A 145 6.09 6.13 -7.74
C THR A 145 6.39 7.09 -6.58
N SER A 146 5.71 8.24 -6.52
CA SER A 146 5.88 9.19 -5.41
C SER A 146 5.35 8.62 -4.09
N LEU A 147 4.18 7.98 -4.11
CA LEU A 147 3.62 7.31 -2.94
C LEU A 147 4.51 6.16 -2.45
N GLU A 148 5.00 5.33 -3.36
CA GLU A 148 5.93 4.24 -3.02
C GLU A 148 7.21 4.78 -2.38
N ARG A 149 7.79 5.85 -2.96
CA ARG A 149 8.98 6.51 -2.39
C ARG A 149 8.73 7.11 -1.02
N GLU A 150 7.52 7.60 -0.77
CA GLU A 150 7.11 8.10 0.53
C GLU A 150 7.14 6.97 1.56
N PHE A 151 6.50 5.83 1.27
CA PHE A 151 6.51 4.67 2.15
C PHE A 151 7.92 4.13 2.43
N TYR A 152 8.72 3.93 1.37
CA TYR A 152 10.14 3.57 1.51
C TYR A 152 10.94 4.60 2.32
N GLY A 153 10.64 5.88 2.12
CA GLY A 153 11.24 6.99 2.86
C GLY A 153 10.97 6.93 4.36
N MET A 154 9.76 6.50 4.77
CA MET A 154 9.42 6.30 6.18
C MET A 154 10.30 5.22 6.81
N CYS A 155 10.39 4.03 6.23
CA CYS A 155 11.25 2.94 6.71
C CYS A 155 12.71 3.37 6.79
N ARG A 156 13.23 3.97 5.71
CA ARG A 156 14.61 4.50 5.66
C ARG A 156 14.87 5.52 6.76
N GLY A 157 13.92 6.42 7.02
CA GLY A 157 14.02 7.44 8.07
C GLY A 157 14.14 6.82 9.46
N LEU A 158 13.35 5.79 9.76
CA LEU A 158 13.41 5.06 11.03
C LEU A 158 14.76 4.35 11.21
N ILE A 159 15.28 3.70 10.16
CA ILE A 159 16.61 3.07 10.21
C ILE A 159 17.70 4.11 10.40
N ALA A 160 17.63 5.26 9.72
CA ALA A 160 18.61 6.33 9.83
C ALA A 160 18.59 7.03 11.22
N ALA A 161 17.49 6.92 11.96
CA ALA A 161 17.35 7.43 13.31
C ALA A 161 17.98 6.52 14.37
N LEU A 162 18.32 5.26 14.03
CA LEU A 162 19.02 4.37 14.94
C LEU A 162 20.43 4.87 15.23
N PRO A 163 21.00 4.63 16.45
CA PRO A 163 22.34 5.08 16.79
C PRO A 163 23.41 4.45 15.88
N GLY A 164 24.39 5.25 15.44
CA GLY A 164 25.52 4.83 14.63
C GLY A 164 25.62 5.55 13.28
N ARG A 165 26.77 6.17 12.97
CA ARG A 165 27.01 6.92 11.72
C ARG A 165 26.92 6.04 10.46
N GLU A 166 27.41 4.82 10.54
CA GLU A 166 27.47 3.87 9.42
C GLU A 166 26.08 3.41 8.97
N ARG A 167 25.12 3.31 9.91
CA ARG A 167 23.73 2.95 9.62
C ARG A 167 23.01 3.97 8.76
N LYS A 168 23.35 5.25 8.91
CA LYS A 168 22.76 6.32 8.12
C LYS A 168 23.09 6.19 6.63
N ALA A 169 24.32 5.79 6.31
CA ALA A 169 24.75 5.53 4.93
C ALA A 169 24.10 4.26 4.33
N ALA A 170 23.88 3.23 5.16
CA ALA A 170 23.28 1.97 4.74
C ALA A 170 21.75 1.95 4.83
N ALA A 171 21.10 3.02 5.32
CA ALA A 171 19.67 3.00 5.59
C ALA A 171 18.79 2.70 4.36
N ALA A 172 19.20 3.13 3.16
CA ALA A 172 18.45 2.83 1.95
C ALA A 172 18.50 1.34 1.56
N PRO A 173 19.68 0.70 1.38
CA PRO A 173 19.71 -0.72 1.05
C PRO A 173 19.10 -1.61 2.14
N VAL A 174 19.23 -1.26 3.42
CA VAL A 174 18.61 -2.01 4.51
C VAL A 174 17.09 -1.86 4.47
N ALA A 175 16.56 -0.66 4.20
CA ALA A 175 15.11 -0.46 4.02
C ALA A 175 14.56 -1.31 2.85
N PHE A 176 15.26 -1.36 1.72
CA PHE A 176 14.86 -2.21 0.58
C PHE A 176 14.85 -3.69 0.96
N ALA A 177 15.88 -4.17 1.68
CA ALA A 177 15.93 -5.55 2.11
C ALA A 177 14.80 -5.92 3.09
N ILE A 178 14.52 -5.05 4.06
CA ILE A 178 13.43 -5.24 5.04
C ILE A 178 12.06 -5.22 4.36
N ILE A 179 11.80 -4.24 3.51
CA ILE A 179 10.50 -4.13 2.81
C ILE A 179 10.31 -5.32 1.88
N GLY A 180 11.32 -5.70 1.09
CA GLY A 180 11.23 -6.87 0.21
C GLY A 180 11.03 -8.18 0.97
N MET A 181 11.59 -8.31 2.18
CA MET A 181 11.31 -9.46 3.06
C MET A 181 9.83 -9.52 3.44
N VAL A 182 9.21 -8.38 3.79
CA VAL A 182 7.79 -8.33 4.15
C VAL A 182 6.90 -8.54 2.91
N GLU A 183 7.23 -7.93 1.78
CA GLU A 183 6.50 -8.13 0.51
C GLU A 183 6.44 -9.60 0.12
N HIS A 184 7.54 -10.34 0.29
CA HIS A 184 7.59 -11.76 -0.07
C HIS A 184 6.70 -12.67 0.81
N LEU A 185 6.15 -12.20 1.91
CA LEU A 185 5.23 -12.98 2.76
C LEU A 185 4.03 -13.55 1.99
N ILE A 186 3.51 -12.79 1.06
CA ILE A 186 2.32 -13.16 0.27
C ILE A 186 2.53 -14.46 -0.54
N SER A 187 3.78 -14.79 -0.86
CA SER A 187 4.09 -15.98 -1.66
C SER A 187 4.01 -17.30 -0.88
N TRP A 188 4.15 -17.28 0.44
CA TRP A 188 4.23 -18.50 1.25
C TRP A 188 3.31 -18.54 2.48
N PHE A 189 2.86 -17.38 2.99
CA PHE A 189 2.02 -17.35 4.19
C PHE A 189 0.65 -17.97 3.91
N SER A 190 0.22 -18.84 4.83
CA SER A 190 -1.12 -19.45 4.84
C SER A 190 -1.83 -19.10 6.14
N PRO A 191 -3.08 -18.57 6.09
CA PRO A 191 -3.88 -18.32 7.29
C PRO A 191 -4.16 -19.57 8.15
N ASN A 192 -4.11 -20.75 7.51
CA ASN A 192 -4.28 -22.05 8.15
C ASN A 192 -2.94 -22.71 8.51
N GLY A 193 -1.83 -21.98 8.38
CA GLY A 193 -0.50 -22.46 8.72
C GLY A 193 -0.23 -22.50 10.23
N PRO A 194 0.98 -22.91 10.62
CA PRO A 194 1.34 -23.11 12.03
C PRO A 194 1.51 -21.79 12.82
N MET A 195 1.60 -20.65 12.13
CA MET A 195 1.79 -19.33 12.74
C MET A 195 0.61 -18.41 12.44
N SER A 196 0.11 -17.75 13.46
CA SER A 196 -0.89 -16.68 13.30
C SER A 196 -0.30 -15.45 12.67
N VAL A 197 -1.16 -14.58 12.14
CA VAL A 197 -0.77 -13.27 11.57
C VAL A 197 0.08 -12.44 12.56
N LYS A 198 -0.30 -12.45 13.85
CA LYS A 198 0.42 -11.71 14.90
C LYS A 198 1.81 -12.28 15.17
N GLU A 199 1.94 -13.60 15.21
CA GLU A 199 3.23 -14.27 15.42
C GLU A 199 4.19 -13.98 14.26
N VAL A 200 3.69 -14.05 13.03
CA VAL A 200 4.50 -13.69 11.84
C VAL A 200 4.88 -12.20 11.87
N ALA A 201 3.95 -11.30 12.23
CA ALA A 201 4.25 -9.88 12.34
C ALA A 201 5.32 -9.58 13.40
N THR A 202 5.26 -10.26 14.56
CA THR A 202 6.28 -10.16 15.60
C THR A 202 7.63 -10.66 15.10
N LEU A 203 7.67 -11.86 14.52
CA LEU A 203 8.90 -12.43 13.97
C LEU A 203 9.56 -11.51 12.94
N TYR A 204 8.78 -10.96 12.02
CA TYR A 204 9.31 -10.08 10.97
C TYR A 204 9.80 -8.74 11.50
N ALA A 205 9.16 -8.20 12.53
CA ALA A 205 9.63 -7.01 13.22
C ALA A 205 10.97 -7.27 13.95
N ASP A 206 11.13 -8.42 14.59
CA ASP A 206 12.37 -8.83 15.25
C ASP A 206 13.51 -9.06 14.22
N LEU A 207 13.22 -9.74 13.11
CA LEU A 207 14.17 -9.92 12.01
C LEU A 207 14.61 -8.59 11.41
N ALA A 208 13.70 -7.65 11.23
CA ALA A 208 14.02 -6.31 10.72
C ALA A 208 14.94 -5.55 11.66
N LEU A 209 14.74 -5.67 12.98
CA LEU A 209 15.66 -5.09 13.96
C LEU A 209 17.06 -5.73 13.87
N ALA A 210 17.14 -7.05 13.72
CA ALA A 210 18.40 -7.74 13.55
C ALA A 210 19.13 -7.30 12.28
N MET A 211 18.41 -7.17 11.15
CA MET A 211 18.94 -6.65 9.89
C MET A 211 19.44 -5.21 10.02
N ALA A 212 18.66 -4.35 10.68
CA ALA A 212 19.05 -2.96 10.91
C ALA A 212 20.22 -2.81 11.91
N ALA A 213 20.44 -3.80 12.78
CA ALA A 213 21.56 -3.86 13.69
C ALA A 213 22.84 -4.39 13.04
N ALA A 214 22.73 -5.15 11.94
CA ALA A 214 23.89 -5.67 11.22
C ALA A 214 24.81 -4.51 10.79
N THR A 215 26.09 -4.64 11.06
CA THR A 215 27.10 -3.67 10.62
C THR A 215 27.21 -3.74 9.10
N PRO A 216 27.00 -2.63 8.38
CA PRO A 216 27.21 -2.65 6.94
C PRO A 216 28.65 -3.04 6.65
N VAL A 217 28.85 -3.96 5.70
CA VAL A 217 30.18 -4.21 5.14
C VAL A 217 30.69 -2.87 4.61
N ALA A 218 31.81 -2.38 5.16
CA ALA A 218 32.42 -1.13 4.74
C ALA A 218 32.52 -1.12 3.21
N ALA A 219 31.84 -0.17 2.56
CA ALA A 219 31.92 -0.02 1.13
C ALA A 219 33.41 0.16 0.79
N LYS A 220 34.00 -0.82 0.10
CA LYS A 220 35.37 -0.68 -0.40
C LYS A 220 35.41 0.61 -1.20
N THR A 221 36.22 1.56 -0.73
CA THR A 221 36.50 2.80 -1.48
C THR A 221 36.75 2.43 -2.94
N PRO A 222 36.06 3.05 -3.91
CA PRO A 222 36.31 2.72 -5.31
C PRO A 222 37.78 2.92 -5.57
N ARG A 223 38.47 1.85 -6.04
CA ARG A 223 39.82 1.96 -6.53
C ARG A 223 39.83 3.09 -7.56
N LYS A 224 40.55 4.19 -7.27
CA LYS A 224 40.87 5.17 -8.29
C LYS A 224 41.52 4.38 -9.43
N ALA A 225 40.88 4.37 -10.59
CA ALA A 225 41.49 3.91 -11.80
C ALA A 225 42.72 4.76 -12.04
N ALA A 226 43.87 4.12 -12.06
CA ALA A 226 45.13 4.70 -12.45
C ALA A 226 45.16 4.86 -13.98
#